data_2dd0ea2383241ab61240b1a338f74193
#
_entry.id   2dd0ea2383241ab61240b1a338f74193
#
_cell.length_a   1.000
_cell.length_b   1.000
_cell.length_c   1.000
_cell.angle_alpha   90.00
_cell.angle_beta   90.00
_cell.angle_gamma   90.00
#
_symmetry.space_group_name_H-M   'P 1'
#
loop_
_entity.id
_entity.type
_entity.pdbx_description
1 polymer ?
#
loop_
_entity_poly.entity_id
_entity_poly.type
_entity_poly.pdbx_seq_one_letter_code
_entity_poly.pdbx_strand_id
1 'polypeptide(L)'
;FSKEFDVGMANDMNLAFGMEWREEGYEIVKGDTPSWTIGPYASVDPWNFDVTAAEVTAGDTRAAGCYIPGLAATPGTQCDSADPIFNALPVGSNGFPGYPAAYTGKYSRDSAAVYIDMEMDVTDEFLINVAARYEDYSDFGDNFSAKVASRYTVSDTLTVRASAGTGFRAPTPGQISTKNVSTRIDPNGQPVAEGIFPATNPLTAYLGAKPL
;
A
#
# COMPACT_ATOMS: atom_id res chain seq x y z
N PHE A 1 -13.19 9.29 -30.56
CA PHE A 1 -13.98 9.92 -31.59
C PHE A 1 -14.76 11.08 -30.98
N SER A 2 -14.79 12.21 -31.65
CA SER A 2 -15.62 13.38 -31.28
C SER A 2 -16.25 13.96 -32.54
N LYS A 3 -17.53 14.32 -32.45
CA LYS A 3 -18.27 14.91 -33.56
C LYS A 3 -19.40 15.78 -33.04
N GLU A 4 -19.64 16.89 -33.76
CA GLU A 4 -20.78 17.77 -33.54
C GLU A 4 -22.01 17.28 -34.35
N PHE A 5 -23.17 17.41 -33.74
CA PHE A 5 -24.44 17.02 -34.31
C PHE A 5 -25.46 18.13 -34.12
N ASP A 6 -26.09 18.56 -35.20
CA ASP A 6 -27.26 19.43 -35.11
C ASP A 6 -28.45 18.61 -34.55
N VAL A 7 -28.89 18.99 -33.37
CA VAL A 7 -30.01 18.40 -32.66
C VAL A 7 -31.19 19.36 -32.49
N GLY A 8 -31.13 20.51 -33.17
CA GLY A 8 -32.19 21.54 -33.13
C GLY A 8 -32.23 22.33 -31.81
N MET A 9 -31.12 22.41 -31.09
CA MET A 9 -30.92 23.21 -29.88
C MET A 9 -30.20 24.52 -30.22
N ALA A 10 -29.83 25.31 -29.21
CA ALA A 10 -29.19 26.61 -29.42
C ALA A 10 -27.85 26.51 -30.20
N ASN A 11 -27.09 25.45 -29.91
CA ASN A 11 -25.87 25.08 -30.62
C ASN A 11 -25.83 23.57 -30.89
N ASP A 12 -24.91 23.16 -31.76
CA ASP A 12 -24.67 21.76 -32.03
C ASP A 12 -24.23 21.02 -30.79
N MET A 13 -24.74 19.79 -30.59
CA MET A 13 -24.31 18.88 -29.51
C MET A 13 -22.95 18.30 -29.86
N ASN A 14 -21.99 18.43 -28.94
CA ASN A 14 -20.69 17.74 -29.03
C ASN A 14 -20.82 16.36 -28.38
N LEU A 15 -20.57 15.33 -29.16
CA LEU A 15 -20.56 13.93 -28.70
C LEU A 15 -19.14 13.37 -28.85
N ALA A 16 -18.55 12.93 -27.73
CA ALA A 16 -17.33 12.19 -27.73
C ALA A 16 -17.56 10.78 -27.17
N PHE A 17 -16.94 9.78 -27.77
CA PHE A 17 -16.89 8.44 -27.25
C PHE A 17 -15.56 7.76 -27.56
N GLY A 18 -15.18 6.81 -26.75
CA GLY A 18 -13.94 6.08 -26.96
C GLY A 18 -13.88 4.80 -26.17
N MET A 19 -12.84 4.03 -26.49
CA MET A 19 -12.45 2.85 -25.78
C MET A 19 -10.97 2.95 -25.40
N GLU A 20 -10.62 2.35 -24.30
CA GLU A 20 -9.25 2.28 -23.78
C GLU A 20 -8.97 0.84 -23.38
N TRP A 21 -7.78 0.37 -23.69
CA TRP A 21 -7.23 -0.84 -23.10
C TRP A 21 -5.87 -0.49 -22.50
N ARG A 22 -5.62 -0.99 -21.29
CA ARG A 22 -4.40 -0.70 -20.55
C ARG A 22 -3.87 -1.97 -19.90
N GLU A 23 -2.58 -2.14 -19.98
CA GLU A 23 -1.83 -3.13 -19.20
C GLU A 23 -0.94 -2.39 -18.19
N GLU A 24 -1.03 -2.78 -16.93
CA GLU A 24 -0.20 -2.25 -15.85
C GLU A 24 0.63 -3.39 -15.26
N GLY A 25 1.93 -3.17 -15.11
CA GLY A 25 2.86 -4.12 -14.51
C GLY A 25 3.51 -3.56 -13.26
N TYR A 26 3.69 -4.42 -12.26
CA TYR A 26 4.42 -4.10 -11.04
C TYR A 26 5.32 -5.27 -10.66
N GLU A 27 6.58 -5.01 -10.40
CA GLU A 27 7.55 -6.03 -10.02
C GLU A 27 8.23 -5.66 -8.70
N ILE A 28 8.25 -6.61 -7.77
CA ILE A 28 9.05 -6.52 -6.56
C ILE A 28 10.27 -7.40 -6.75
N VAL A 29 11.45 -6.78 -6.72
CA VAL A 29 12.73 -7.46 -6.85
C VAL A 29 13.37 -7.63 -5.48
N LYS A 30 14.05 -8.76 -5.28
CA LYS A 30 14.78 -9.04 -4.05
C LYS A 30 15.86 -7.99 -3.80
N GLY A 31 15.88 -7.45 -2.58
CA GLY A 31 16.97 -6.61 -2.11
C GLY A 31 18.26 -7.39 -1.82
N ASP A 32 19.35 -6.67 -1.58
CA ASP A 32 20.59 -7.26 -1.10
C ASP A 32 20.37 -8.00 0.21
N THR A 33 21.01 -9.13 0.39
CA THR A 33 20.81 -9.99 1.55
C THR A 33 20.92 -9.26 2.89
N PRO A 34 21.90 -8.37 3.13
CA PRO A 34 21.98 -7.63 4.39
C PRO A 34 20.82 -6.67 4.63
N SER A 35 20.07 -6.31 3.60
CA SER A 35 18.94 -5.36 3.73
C SER A 35 17.67 -5.98 4.31
N TRP A 36 17.56 -7.33 4.37
CA TRP A 36 16.36 -8.03 4.84
C TRP A 36 16.64 -9.24 5.73
N THR A 37 17.91 -9.61 5.97
CA THR A 37 18.27 -10.69 6.89
C THR A 37 18.70 -10.13 8.23
N ILE A 38 18.66 -10.98 9.24
CA ILE A 38 19.35 -10.75 10.51
C ILE A 38 20.86 -10.73 10.22
N GLY A 39 21.55 -9.72 10.71
CA GLY A 39 23.01 -9.65 10.63
C GLY A 39 23.68 -10.80 11.39
N PRO A 40 24.89 -11.20 11.03
CA PRO A 40 25.60 -12.32 11.64
C PRO A 40 25.85 -12.13 13.14
N TYR A 41 25.81 -10.92 13.62
CA TYR A 41 26.05 -10.55 15.01
C TYR A 41 24.79 -10.23 15.80
N ALA A 42 23.61 -10.35 15.22
CA ALA A 42 22.34 -10.06 15.91
C ALA A 42 21.99 -11.08 16.99
N SER A 43 22.55 -12.28 16.89
CA SER A 43 22.35 -13.39 17.82
C SER A 43 23.66 -13.92 18.41
N VAL A 44 24.79 -13.28 18.10
CA VAL A 44 26.13 -13.68 18.58
C VAL A 44 26.73 -12.47 19.25
N ASP A 45 27.28 -12.64 20.45
CA ASP A 45 27.99 -11.58 21.14
C ASP A 45 29.32 -11.23 20.46
N PRO A 46 29.39 -10.10 19.71
CA PRO A 46 30.60 -9.72 18.99
C PRO A 46 31.70 -9.17 19.95
N TRP A 47 31.33 -8.89 21.20
CA TRP A 47 32.18 -8.28 22.19
C TRP A 47 32.67 -9.25 23.24
N ASN A 48 32.33 -10.54 23.09
CA ASN A 48 32.66 -11.61 24.02
C ASN A 48 32.09 -11.41 25.45
N PHE A 49 30.83 -10.94 25.49
CA PHE A 49 30.01 -10.92 26.69
C PHE A 49 29.33 -12.27 26.96
N ASP A 50 29.51 -13.24 26.09
CA ASP A 50 29.05 -14.61 26.29
C ASP A 50 29.59 -15.15 27.61
N VAL A 51 28.67 -15.52 28.47
CA VAL A 51 29.01 -16.07 29.78
C VAL A 51 28.76 -17.57 29.74
N THR A 52 29.73 -18.31 30.17
CA THR A 52 29.63 -19.74 30.26
C THR A 52 28.71 -20.13 31.42
N ALA A 53 28.14 -21.35 31.38
CA ALA A 53 27.34 -21.87 32.47
C ALA A 53 28.13 -21.90 33.83
N ALA A 54 29.44 -22.02 33.79
CA ALA A 54 30.29 -21.98 34.98
C ALA A 54 30.35 -20.53 35.56
N GLU A 55 30.44 -19.53 34.72
CA GLU A 55 30.42 -18.14 35.14
C GLU A 55 29.08 -17.71 35.72
N VAL A 56 27.96 -18.17 35.11
CA VAL A 56 26.62 -17.99 35.69
C VAL A 56 26.52 -18.60 37.08
N THR A 57 27.04 -19.83 37.24
CA THR A 57 27.08 -20.51 38.56
C THR A 57 27.96 -19.79 39.55
N ALA A 58 29.00 -19.13 39.09
CA ALA A 58 29.87 -18.30 39.91
C ALA A 58 29.27 -16.93 40.30
N GLY A 59 28.08 -16.62 39.82
CA GLY A 59 27.38 -15.35 40.11
C GLY A 59 27.79 -14.18 39.24
N ASP A 60 28.28 -14.43 38.04
CA ASP A 60 28.58 -13.37 37.08
C ASP A 60 27.27 -12.68 36.62
N THR A 61 27.16 -11.41 36.98
CA THR A 61 25.98 -10.59 36.70
C THR A 61 25.79 -10.26 35.22
N ARG A 62 26.83 -10.41 34.39
CA ARG A 62 26.74 -10.21 32.93
C ARG A 62 25.79 -11.25 32.27
N ALA A 63 25.68 -12.42 32.90
CA ALA A 63 24.82 -13.50 32.44
C ALA A 63 23.35 -13.33 32.82
N ALA A 64 23.05 -12.34 33.64
CA ALA A 64 21.74 -12.22 34.26
C ALA A 64 20.69 -11.80 33.26
N GLY A 65 20.06 -12.79 32.60
CA GLY A 65 18.83 -12.60 31.82
C GLY A 65 19.00 -12.26 30.35
N CYS A 66 20.20 -12.18 29.83
CA CYS A 66 20.44 -12.04 28.41
C CYS A 66 20.23 -13.37 27.70
N TYR A 67 19.61 -13.38 26.53
CA TYR A 67 19.41 -14.57 25.74
C TYR A 67 20.77 -15.15 25.31
N ILE A 68 21.19 -16.19 25.96
CA ILE A 68 22.31 -17.00 25.50
C ILE A 68 21.74 -18.23 24.80
N PRO A 69 22.03 -18.42 23.49
CA PRO A 69 21.56 -19.59 22.77
C PRO A 69 21.96 -20.87 23.49
N GLY A 70 20.97 -21.67 23.94
CA GLY A 70 21.18 -22.95 24.64
C GLY A 70 21.20 -22.89 26.14
N LEU A 71 21.15 -21.72 26.78
CA LEU A 71 20.92 -21.59 28.21
C LEU A 71 19.46 -21.27 28.51
N ALA A 72 18.81 -22.05 29.37
CA ALA A 72 17.49 -21.71 29.86
C ALA A 72 17.57 -20.45 30.72
N ALA A 73 16.68 -19.49 30.46
CA ALA A 73 16.55 -18.29 31.28
C ALA A 73 16.28 -18.74 32.74
N THR A 74 17.15 -18.32 33.65
CA THR A 74 16.93 -18.56 35.08
C THR A 74 15.96 -17.51 35.61
N PRO A 75 14.80 -17.86 36.15
CA PRO A 75 13.85 -16.89 36.68
C PRO A 75 14.51 -16.04 37.78
N GLY A 76 14.41 -14.71 37.66
CA GLY A 76 14.93 -13.75 38.64
C GLY A 76 16.28 -13.13 38.33
N THR A 77 16.92 -13.52 37.24
CA THR A 77 18.12 -12.81 36.73
C THR A 77 17.71 -11.70 35.83
N GLN A 78 18.18 -10.48 36.10
CA GLN A 78 17.93 -9.31 35.24
C GLN A 78 19.15 -9.06 34.37
N CYS A 79 18.94 -8.97 33.07
CA CYS A 79 19.92 -8.40 32.15
C CYS A 79 20.20 -6.94 32.49
N ASP A 80 21.44 -6.52 32.37
CA ASP A 80 21.74 -5.13 32.26
C ASP A 80 21.14 -4.61 30.92
N SER A 81 20.15 -3.73 31.01
CA SER A 81 19.51 -3.15 29.83
C SER A 81 20.46 -2.27 29.00
N ALA A 82 21.63 -1.92 29.55
CA ALA A 82 22.69 -1.24 28.86
C ALA A 82 23.60 -2.19 28.06
N ASP A 83 23.50 -3.51 28.31
CA ASP A 83 24.29 -4.48 27.57
C ASP A 83 23.86 -4.52 26.09
N PRO A 84 24.80 -4.36 25.14
CA PRO A 84 24.49 -4.41 23.71
C PRO A 84 23.83 -5.73 23.26
N ILE A 85 24.05 -6.85 23.96
CA ILE A 85 23.42 -8.14 23.70
C ILE A 85 21.91 -8.11 23.97
N PHE A 86 21.49 -7.30 24.94
CA PHE A 86 20.10 -7.17 25.33
C PHE A 86 19.24 -6.51 24.24
N ASN A 87 19.84 -5.65 23.45
CA ASN A 87 19.22 -4.98 22.33
C ASN A 87 19.42 -5.82 21.05
N ALA A 88 18.59 -6.84 20.86
CA ALA A 88 18.58 -7.57 19.60
C ALA A 88 18.50 -6.59 18.43
N LEU A 89 19.49 -6.65 17.54
CA LEU A 89 19.49 -5.79 16.36
C LEU A 89 18.31 -6.14 15.46
N PRO A 90 17.58 -5.16 14.94
CA PRO A 90 16.46 -5.41 14.06
C PRO A 90 16.90 -6.10 12.77
N VAL A 91 15.96 -6.83 12.14
CA VAL A 91 16.17 -7.48 10.86
C VAL A 91 16.34 -6.42 9.76
N GLY A 92 17.33 -6.61 8.92
CA GLY A 92 17.58 -5.77 7.75
C GLY A 92 18.29 -4.44 8.07
N SER A 93 18.34 -3.55 7.08
CA SER A 93 18.95 -2.24 7.23
C SER A 93 18.01 -1.26 7.92
N ASN A 94 18.56 -0.42 8.79
CA ASN A 94 17.81 0.66 9.41
C ASN A 94 17.46 1.72 8.36
N GLY A 95 16.18 2.05 8.23
CA GLY A 95 15.67 3.09 7.34
C GLY A 95 15.13 2.59 5.99
N PHE A 96 15.76 1.61 5.35
CA PHE A 96 15.34 1.07 4.06
C PHE A 96 15.42 -0.45 4.03
N PRO A 97 14.48 -1.16 4.66
CA PRO A 97 14.45 -2.61 4.63
C PRO A 97 14.19 -3.10 3.19
N GLY A 98 15.02 -4.02 2.71
CA GLY A 98 14.83 -4.68 1.42
C GLY A 98 13.77 -5.76 1.47
N TYR A 99 13.30 -6.17 0.31
CA TYR A 99 12.36 -7.28 0.20
C TYR A 99 13.11 -8.63 0.23
N PRO A 100 12.71 -9.58 1.09
CA PRO A 100 13.19 -10.96 1.02
C PRO A 100 12.63 -11.68 -0.21
N ALA A 101 13.30 -12.73 -0.64
CA ALA A 101 12.88 -13.52 -1.80
C ALA A 101 11.43 -14.05 -1.69
N ALA A 102 10.95 -14.31 -0.47
CA ALA A 102 9.58 -14.77 -0.22
C ALA A 102 8.48 -13.73 -0.54
N TYR A 103 8.84 -12.46 -0.66
CA TYR A 103 7.91 -11.36 -0.92
C TYR A 103 8.10 -10.73 -2.30
N THR A 104 8.94 -11.32 -3.13
CA THR A 104 9.15 -10.87 -4.51
C THR A 104 8.10 -11.46 -5.45
N GLY A 105 7.85 -10.79 -6.56
CA GLY A 105 6.91 -11.27 -7.57
C GLY A 105 6.65 -10.25 -8.67
N LYS A 106 6.05 -10.75 -9.75
CA LYS A 106 5.53 -9.93 -10.84
C LYS A 106 4.01 -9.96 -10.79
N TYR A 107 3.42 -8.81 -10.89
CA TYR A 107 1.99 -8.61 -10.82
C TYR A 107 1.58 -7.80 -12.04
N SER A 108 0.55 -8.23 -12.74
CA SER A 108 0.01 -7.51 -13.89
C SER A 108 -1.50 -7.38 -13.77
N ARG A 109 -2.02 -6.34 -14.40
CA ARG A 109 -3.44 -6.05 -14.52
C ARG A 109 -3.71 -5.61 -15.94
N ASP A 110 -4.74 -6.16 -16.54
CA ASP A 110 -5.38 -5.64 -17.74
C ASP A 110 -6.66 -4.90 -17.36
N SER A 111 -6.94 -3.83 -18.05
CA SER A 111 -8.21 -3.12 -17.94
C SER A 111 -8.70 -2.68 -19.30
N ALA A 112 -10.01 -2.80 -19.49
CA ALA A 112 -10.73 -2.29 -20.65
C ALA A 112 -11.76 -1.26 -20.21
N ALA A 113 -11.89 -0.16 -20.94
CA ALA A 113 -12.85 0.87 -20.62
C ALA A 113 -13.56 1.36 -21.89
N VAL A 114 -14.81 1.76 -21.72
CA VAL A 114 -15.57 2.51 -22.72
C VAL A 114 -16.14 3.76 -22.06
N TYR A 115 -16.17 4.85 -22.79
CA TYR A 115 -16.71 6.10 -22.28
C TYR A 115 -17.49 6.87 -23.35
N ILE A 116 -18.41 7.67 -22.87
CA ILE A 116 -19.18 8.63 -23.64
C ILE A 116 -19.23 9.95 -22.88
N ASP A 117 -19.12 11.05 -23.61
CA ASP A 117 -19.26 12.42 -23.10
C ASP A 117 -20.12 13.20 -24.10
N MET A 118 -21.14 13.86 -23.58
CA MET A 118 -22.07 14.70 -24.36
C MET A 118 -22.14 16.06 -23.72
N GLU A 119 -21.91 17.08 -24.52
CA GLU A 119 -22.07 18.47 -24.13
C GLU A 119 -23.02 19.18 -25.12
N MET A 120 -24.00 19.89 -24.60
CA MET A 120 -24.97 20.61 -25.41
C MET A 120 -25.41 21.92 -24.76
N ASP A 121 -25.56 22.94 -25.53
CA ASP A 121 -26.25 24.17 -25.17
C ASP A 121 -27.74 23.99 -25.47
N VAL A 122 -28.52 23.67 -24.41
CA VAL A 122 -29.97 23.46 -24.53
C VAL A 122 -30.69 24.77 -24.92
N THR A 123 -30.20 25.88 -24.34
CA THR A 123 -30.55 27.26 -24.71
C THR A 123 -29.27 28.11 -24.73
N ASP A 124 -29.34 29.33 -25.19
CA ASP A 124 -28.21 30.27 -25.19
C ASP A 124 -27.66 30.48 -23.78
N GLU A 125 -28.49 30.35 -22.75
CA GLU A 125 -28.10 30.56 -21.36
C GLU A 125 -27.78 29.24 -20.61
N PHE A 126 -28.23 28.06 -21.11
CA PHE A 126 -28.18 26.80 -20.39
C PHE A 126 -27.39 25.72 -21.15
N LEU A 127 -26.23 25.37 -20.60
CA LEU A 127 -25.40 24.25 -21.04
C LEU A 127 -25.51 23.08 -20.07
N ILE A 128 -25.59 21.86 -20.60
CA ILE A 128 -25.48 20.61 -19.87
C ILE A 128 -24.37 19.73 -20.46
N ASN A 129 -23.60 19.10 -19.58
CA ASN A 129 -22.64 18.05 -19.92
C ASN A 129 -22.98 16.78 -19.17
N VAL A 130 -23.03 15.64 -19.87
CA VAL A 130 -23.26 14.32 -19.30
C VAL A 130 -22.17 13.38 -19.76
N ALA A 131 -21.47 12.76 -18.81
CA ALA A 131 -20.44 11.79 -19.11
C ALA A 131 -20.68 10.48 -18.35
N ALA A 132 -20.32 9.38 -18.98
CA ALA A 132 -20.36 8.05 -18.37
C ALA A 132 -19.13 7.24 -18.82
N ARG A 133 -18.62 6.42 -17.91
CA ARG A 133 -17.50 5.51 -18.13
C ARG A 133 -17.75 4.18 -17.45
N TYR A 134 -17.56 3.10 -18.20
CA TYR A 134 -17.56 1.74 -17.70
C TYR A 134 -16.14 1.17 -17.87
N GLU A 135 -15.64 0.53 -16.84
CA GLU A 135 -14.30 -0.08 -16.79
C GLU A 135 -14.42 -1.49 -16.25
N ASP A 136 -13.68 -2.41 -16.85
CA ASP A 136 -13.51 -3.79 -16.38
C ASP A 136 -12.04 -4.07 -16.13
N TYR A 137 -11.72 -4.61 -14.95
CA TYR A 137 -10.38 -4.89 -14.48
C TYR A 137 -10.19 -6.38 -14.22
N SER A 138 -9.10 -6.95 -14.70
CA SER A 138 -8.83 -8.39 -14.61
C SER A 138 -8.67 -8.93 -13.18
N ASP A 139 -8.46 -8.09 -12.19
CA ASP A 139 -8.10 -8.48 -10.83
C ASP A 139 -9.15 -8.14 -9.75
N PHE A 140 -10.11 -7.24 -10.01
CA PHE A 140 -11.12 -6.92 -9.01
C PHE A 140 -12.54 -6.65 -9.55
N GLY A 141 -12.76 -6.78 -10.88
CA GLY A 141 -14.08 -6.64 -11.50
C GLY A 141 -14.34 -5.30 -12.15
N ASP A 142 -15.59 -4.91 -12.25
CA ASP A 142 -16.04 -3.77 -13.03
C ASP A 142 -16.46 -2.57 -12.18
N ASN A 143 -16.41 -1.39 -12.81
CA ASN A 143 -16.88 -0.16 -12.21
C ASN A 143 -17.60 0.72 -13.23
N PHE A 144 -18.68 1.34 -12.78
CA PHE A 144 -19.39 2.35 -13.55
C PHE A 144 -19.33 3.71 -12.86
N SER A 145 -18.89 4.71 -13.58
CA SER A 145 -18.89 6.10 -13.13
C SER A 145 -19.62 7.01 -14.09
N ALA A 146 -20.31 8.00 -13.55
CA ALA A 146 -21.06 8.98 -14.32
C ALA A 146 -20.94 10.38 -13.71
N LYS A 147 -21.08 11.40 -14.55
CA LYS A 147 -21.05 12.80 -14.17
C LYS A 147 -22.11 13.57 -14.92
N VAL A 148 -22.76 14.51 -14.24
CA VAL A 148 -23.59 15.54 -14.83
C VAL A 148 -23.06 16.90 -14.39
N ALA A 149 -22.90 17.83 -15.32
CA ALA A 149 -22.53 19.19 -15.03
C ALA A 149 -23.44 20.14 -15.80
N SER A 150 -23.68 21.32 -15.23
CA SER A 150 -24.49 22.35 -15.87
C SER A 150 -23.90 23.73 -15.65
N ARG A 151 -24.17 24.62 -16.60
CA ARG A 151 -23.88 26.04 -16.54
C ARG A 151 -25.14 26.81 -16.92
N TYR A 152 -25.57 27.73 -16.06
CA TYR A 152 -26.70 28.60 -16.35
C TYR A 152 -26.30 30.07 -16.19
N THR A 153 -26.41 30.83 -17.27
CA THR A 153 -26.16 32.26 -17.30
C THR A 153 -27.43 33.02 -16.91
N VAL A 154 -27.47 33.47 -15.67
CA VAL A 154 -28.66 34.16 -15.10
C VAL A 154 -28.77 35.59 -15.64
N SER A 155 -27.62 36.23 -15.87
CA SER A 155 -27.51 37.59 -16.42
C SER A 155 -26.10 37.78 -17.02
N ASP A 156 -25.86 38.91 -17.69
CA ASP A 156 -24.55 39.27 -18.25
C ASP A 156 -23.42 39.27 -17.20
N THR A 157 -23.76 39.40 -15.91
CA THR A 157 -22.79 39.46 -14.81
C THR A 157 -22.81 38.25 -13.87
N LEU A 158 -23.78 37.34 -14.03
CA LEU A 158 -23.96 36.20 -13.10
C LEU A 158 -24.15 34.90 -13.87
N THR A 159 -23.23 33.98 -13.67
CA THR A 159 -23.32 32.59 -14.15
C THR A 159 -23.23 31.61 -12.97
N VAL A 160 -24.13 30.66 -12.91
CA VAL A 160 -24.17 29.59 -11.92
C VAL A 160 -23.69 28.30 -12.57
N ARG A 161 -22.86 27.52 -11.86
CA ARG A 161 -22.40 26.20 -12.29
C ARG A 161 -22.67 25.18 -11.20
N ALA A 162 -23.10 23.99 -11.60
CA ALA A 162 -23.31 22.87 -10.70
C ALA A 162 -22.77 21.60 -11.37
N SER A 163 -22.24 20.69 -10.54
CA SER A 163 -21.86 19.36 -11.03
C SER A 163 -22.06 18.31 -9.94
N ALA A 164 -22.45 17.11 -10.34
CA ALA A 164 -22.54 15.94 -9.49
C ALA A 164 -22.02 14.72 -10.28
N GLY A 165 -21.37 13.79 -9.60
CA GLY A 165 -20.86 12.59 -10.25
C GLY A 165 -20.32 11.59 -9.25
N THR A 166 -20.16 10.36 -9.72
CA THR A 166 -19.44 9.30 -9.03
C THR A 166 -18.00 9.24 -9.57
N GLY A 167 -17.05 8.94 -8.70
CA GLY A 167 -15.65 8.76 -9.09
C GLY A 167 -15.12 7.46 -8.49
N PHE A 168 -14.28 6.78 -9.24
CA PHE A 168 -13.59 5.59 -8.81
C PHE A 168 -12.11 5.66 -9.19
N ARG A 169 -11.27 5.10 -8.35
CA ARG A 169 -9.86 4.90 -8.66
C ARG A 169 -9.46 3.50 -8.22
N ALA A 170 -9.11 2.67 -9.19
CA ALA A 170 -8.56 1.36 -8.91
C ALA A 170 -7.29 1.45 -8.07
N PRO A 171 -7.14 0.64 -7.01
CA PRO A 171 -5.86 0.50 -6.33
C PRO A 171 -4.83 -0.05 -7.31
N THR A 172 -3.60 0.44 -7.25
CA THR A 172 -2.53 -0.03 -8.15
C THR A 172 -2.15 -1.49 -7.87
N PRO A 173 -1.59 -2.24 -8.85
CA PRO A 173 -1.08 -3.58 -8.60
C PRO A 173 -0.09 -3.66 -7.44
N GLY A 174 0.70 -2.60 -7.21
CA GLY A 174 1.57 -2.49 -6.05
C GLY A 174 0.82 -2.42 -4.73
N GLN A 175 -0.29 -1.68 -4.66
CA GLN A 175 -1.09 -1.55 -3.43
C GLN A 175 -1.77 -2.86 -3.03
N ILE A 176 -2.22 -3.64 -4.00
CA ILE A 176 -2.94 -4.91 -3.73
C ILE A 176 -2.01 -6.11 -3.54
N SER A 177 -0.72 -6.01 -3.91
CA SER A 177 0.22 -7.13 -3.89
C SER A 177 1.38 -6.96 -2.92
N THR A 178 1.63 -5.74 -2.41
CA THR A 178 2.76 -5.47 -1.53
C THR A 178 2.64 -6.26 -0.23
N LYS A 179 3.71 -7.01 0.06
CA LYS A 179 3.94 -7.70 1.33
C LYS A 179 5.28 -7.22 1.86
N ASN A 180 5.31 -6.78 3.09
CA ASN A 180 6.57 -6.44 3.74
C ASN A 180 6.47 -6.66 5.24
N VAL A 181 7.55 -7.11 5.83
CA VAL A 181 7.71 -7.20 7.29
C VAL A 181 8.96 -6.43 7.65
N SER A 182 8.82 -5.46 8.52
CA SER A 182 9.91 -4.68 9.06
C SER A 182 9.94 -4.80 10.59
N THR A 183 11.10 -4.55 11.17
CA THR A 183 11.21 -4.46 12.62
C THR A 183 11.03 -3.00 13.03
N ARG A 184 10.17 -2.79 14.00
CA ARG A 184 9.90 -1.50 14.60
C ARG A 184 10.19 -1.56 16.09
N ILE A 185 10.62 -0.46 16.67
CA ILE A 185 10.76 -0.34 18.11
C ILE A 185 9.43 0.13 18.68
N ASP A 186 8.88 -0.60 19.64
CA ASP A 186 7.65 -0.25 20.33
C ASP A 186 7.87 0.90 21.34
N PRO A 187 6.82 1.49 21.94
CA PRO A 187 6.96 2.55 22.95
C PRO A 187 7.74 2.12 24.21
N ASN A 188 7.93 0.83 24.43
CA ASN A 188 8.71 0.29 25.57
C ASN A 188 10.17 0.02 25.19
N GLY A 189 10.58 0.38 23.96
CA GLY A 189 11.93 0.17 23.47
C GLY A 189 12.21 -1.25 22.96
N GLN A 190 11.16 -2.09 22.78
CA GLN A 190 11.34 -3.47 22.33
C GLN A 190 11.18 -3.58 20.81
N PRO A 191 12.01 -4.39 20.13
CA PRO A 191 11.84 -4.68 18.72
C PRO A 191 10.61 -5.58 18.49
N VAL A 192 9.68 -5.11 17.67
CA VAL A 192 8.49 -5.85 17.24
C VAL A 192 8.46 -5.97 15.72
N ALA A 193 8.02 -7.10 15.22
CA ALA A 193 7.81 -7.29 13.79
C ALA A 193 6.46 -6.66 13.38
N GLU A 194 6.50 -5.72 12.46
CA GLU A 194 5.33 -5.09 11.85
C GLU A 194 5.22 -5.54 10.40
N GLY A 195 4.08 -6.11 10.02
CA GLY A 195 3.85 -6.62 8.67
C GLY A 195 2.73 -5.87 7.95
N ILE A 196 2.98 -5.53 6.70
CA ILE A 196 1.97 -5.08 5.75
C ILE A 196 1.66 -6.26 4.82
N PHE A 197 0.39 -6.64 4.76
CA PHE A 197 -0.06 -7.74 3.92
C PHE A 197 -1.33 -7.32 3.16
N PRO A 198 -1.49 -7.76 1.89
CA PRO A 198 -2.70 -7.49 1.13
C PRO A 198 -3.93 -8.17 1.75
N ALA A 199 -5.12 -7.65 1.49
CA ALA A 199 -6.38 -8.20 1.99
C ALA A 199 -6.64 -9.66 1.54
N THR A 200 -6.03 -10.06 0.42
CA THR A 200 -6.08 -11.44 -0.10
C THR A 200 -5.20 -12.43 0.67
N ASN A 201 -4.36 -11.96 1.59
CA ASN A 201 -3.53 -12.85 2.40
C ASN A 201 -4.43 -13.60 3.43
N PRO A 202 -4.24 -14.92 3.62
CA PRO A 202 -5.05 -15.70 4.57
C PRO A 202 -5.09 -15.14 6.00
N LEU A 203 -3.98 -14.56 6.47
CA LEU A 203 -3.92 -13.95 7.79
C LEU A 203 -4.80 -12.69 7.89
N THR A 204 -4.70 -11.80 6.91
CA THR A 204 -5.51 -10.57 6.89
C THR A 204 -6.99 -10.87 6.68
N ALA A 205 -7.32 -11.86 5.85
CA ALA A 205 -8.68 -12.35 5.67
C ALA A 205 -9.26 -12.91 7.00
N TYR A 206 -8.47 -13.68 7.75
CA TYR A 206 -8.86 -14.16 9.08
C TYR A 206 -9.11 -13.00 10.07
N LEU A 207 -8.35 -11.92 9.98
CA LEU A 207 -8.52 -10.70 10.78
C LEU A 207 -9.66 -9.79 10.29
N GLY A 208 -10.40 -10.20 9.26
CA GLY A 208 -11.57 -9.49 8.75
C GLY A 208 -11.27 -8.49 7.63
N ALA A 209 -10.07 -8.48 7.05
CA ALA A 209 -9.79 -7.69 5.87
C ALA A 209 -10.63 -8.22 4.69
N LYS A 210 -11.25 -7.29 3.95
CA LYS A 210 -12.02 -7.63 2.76
C LYS A 210 -11.24 -7.17 1.53
N PRO A 211 -11.15 -7.98 0.48
CA PRO A 211 -10.73 -7.49 -0.83
C PRO A 211 -11.61 -6.31 -1.25
N LEU A 212 -11.01 -5.37 -1.95
CA LEU A 212 -11.72 -4.22 -2.54
C LEU A 212 -12.61 -4.69 -3.66
#